data_268f612cec5ac411e7281161821bc1ae
#
_entry.id   268f612cec5ac411e7281161821bc1ae
#
_cell.length_a   1.000
_cell.length_b   1.000
_cell.length_c   1.000
_cell.angle_alpha   90.00
_cell.angle_beta   90.00
_cell.angle_gamma   90.00
#
_symmetry.space_group_name_H-M   'P 1'
#
loop_
_entity.id
_entity.type
_entity.pdbx_description
1 polymer ?
#
loop_
_entity_poly.entity_id
_entity_poly.type
_entity_poly.pdbx_seq_one_letter_code
_entity_poly.pdbx_strand_id
1 'polypeptide(L)'
;MCSQPDPDKPSKNQSFLFSKTDSDHPEHLYLQVCHYYRDLILARRLQPGSRMPSLRKCAQELQLSRTTIENAYLQLAADGYIISRAQSGYYVTDIALQTHREKKASLPEEPPCLYDLSSSGVDRESFRFDLWQRYLKSALRQNERLLSYGEPQGEADFRQVLSDYVRQRRNIACSPDDIVIGAGVQSLLQILCPLVKDRKSVSFPTPSFVQGSTVFSDFGFEIRYRDKDSDVIYVSPAHMTKWGEIMPVSRRLELIRYAASHNSLIIEDDFENEFVYLQKPTPSLFSLAGGRGVVYMGSFSRLLLPSIRISFMILPPELTDSYHAKGTFYNQTASKAEQIALCQFIRDGHLSAQTRRLKRLYSAKLKELLTVVREVFGETSKIQIGAAGTSLALTLPWNASGESLKKKARTRGLRLKILREDPESVTILLSCSSLPASDFHPACELLKEVISIPPVINHI
;
A
#
# COMPACT_ATOMS: atom_id res chain seq x y z
N MET A 1 70.68 -12.27 11.37
CA MET A 1 69.64 -11.30 11.72
C MET A 1 69.10 -10.69 10.44
N CYS A 2 68.09 -11.30 9.85
CA CYS A 2 67.37 -10.76 8.69
C CYS A 2 66.22 -9.94 9.22
N SER A 3 66.29 -8.62 8.97
CA SER A 3 65.23 -7.68 9.25
C SER A 3 64.03 -7.92 8.30
N GLN A 4 62.88 -8.22 8.86
CA GLN A 4 61.61 -8.27 8.13
C GLN A 4 61.23 -6.88 7.61
N PRO A 5 60.66 -6.76 6.40
CA PRO A 5 60.23 -5.48 5.89
C PRO A 5 58.95 -4.99 6.57
N ASP A 6 58.92 -3.72 6.89
CA ASP A 6 57.82 -2.96 7.47
C ASP A 6 56.59 -2.98 6.53
N PRO A 7 55.42 -3.48 6.99
CA PRO A 7 54.22 -3.61 6.13
C PRO A 7 53.58 -2.29 5.70
N ASP A 8 54.01 -1.17 6.25
CA ASP A 8 53.38 0.15 6.00
C ASP A 8 54.10 1.03 4.93
N LYS A 9 55.08 0.49 4.21
CA LYS A 9 55.70 1.22 3.10
C LYS A 9 55.09 0.80 1.78
N PRO A 10 54.44 1.73 1.05
CA PRO A 10 53.99 1.46 -0.31
C PRO A 10 55.21 1.13 -1.21
N SER A 11 55.14 0.00 -1.93
CA SER A 11 56.21 -0.47 -2.81
C SER A 11 56.46 0.51 -3.94
N LYS A 12 57.75 0.62 -4.34
CA LYS A 12 58.26 1.55 -5.39
C LYS A 12 57.66 1.38 -6.79
N ASN A 13 56.62 0.55 -7.00
CA ASN A 13 56.03 0.26 -8.30
C ASN A 13 54.67 0.96 -8.53
N GLN A 14 54.28 1.95 -7.73
CA GLN A 14 52.98 2.63 -7.87
C GLN A 14 52.96 3.82 -8.84
N SER A 15 54.09 4.19 -9.45
CA SER A 15 54.16 5.30 -10.41
C SER A 15 53.44 5.07 -11.74
N PHE A 16 52.96 3.87 -12.02
CA PHE A 16 52.20 3.52 -13.24
C PHE A 16 50.67 3.54 -13.12
N LEU A 17 50.13 3.84 -11.94
CA LEU A 17 48.68 3.73 -11.66
C LEU A 17 47.85 4.94 -12.14
N PHE A 18 48.48 6.06 -12.47
CA PHE A 18 47.76 7.27 -12.86
C PHE A 18 48.33 7.78 -14.20
N SER A 19 47.78 7.33 -15.33
CA SER A 19 48.21 7.73 -16.65
C SER A 19 47.31 8.79 -17.28
N LYS A 20 47.93 9.76 -17.97
CA LYS A 20 47.21 10.76 -18.77
C LYS A 20 46.63 10.22 -20.08
N THR A 21 46.89 8.96 -20.40
CA THR A 21 46.65 8.39 -21.73
C THR A 21 46.02 7.01 -21.64
N ASP A 22 44.68 6.98 -21.42
CA ASP A 22 43.86 5.94 -21.99
C ASP A 22 42.79 6.63 -22.84
N SER A 23 42.80 6.36 -24.12
CA SER A 23 42.19 7.14 -25.20
C SER A 23 40.68 6.97 -25.35
N ASP A 24 39.98 6.21 -24.52
CA ASP A 24 38.54 5.97 -24.70
C ASP A 24 37.62 6.72 -23.74
N HIS A 25 38.09 7.16 -22.56
CA HIS A 25 37.40 8.13 -21.68
C HIS A 25 38.42 8.72 -20.70
N PRO A 26 38.94 9.95 -20.90
CA PRO A 26 39.92 10.54 -19.99
C PRO A 26 39.27 10.97 -18.68
N GLU A 27 39.23 10.06 -17.73
CA GLU A 27 38.84 10.41 -16.36
C GLU A 27 39.87 11.37 -15.76
N HIS A 28 39.43 12.49 -15.19
CA HIS A 28 40.32 13.48 -14.59
C HIS A 28 41.22 12.86 -13.53
N LEU A 29 42.51 13.17 -13.51
CA LEU A 29 43.48 12.59 -12.58
C LEU A 29 43.07 12.65 -11.11
N TYR A 30 42.36 13.69 -10.68
CA TYR A 30 41.85 13.78 -9.30
C TYR A 30 40.79 12.72 -9.00
N LEU A 31 39.94 12.31 -9.97
CA LEU A 31 38.98 11.25 -9.81
C LEU A 31 39.63 9.87 -9.65
N GLN A 32 40.71 9.63 -10.43
CA GLN A 32 41.50 8.40 -10.30
C GLN A 32 42.10 8.26 -8.90
N VAL A 33 42.65 9.37 -8.34
CA VAL A 33 43.15 9.43 -6.96
C VAL A 33 42.02 9.24 -5.95
N CYS A 34 40.84 9.82 -6.20
CA CYS A 34 39.66 9.64 -5.37
C CYS A 34 39.24 8.17 -5.34
N HIS A 35 39.14 7.52 -6.50
CA HIS A 35 38.80 6.10 -6.61
C HIS A 35 39.81 5.20 -5.89
N TYR A 36 41.11 5.47 -6.08
CA TYR A 36 42.16 4.73 -5.41
C TYR A 36 42.05 4.77 -3.88
N TYR A 37 41.89 5.93 -3.27
CA TYR A 37 41.74 6.05 -1.83
C TYR A 37 40.42 5.52 -1.33
N ARG A 38 39.33 5.70 -2.07
CA ARG A 38 38.04 5.13 -1.79
C ARG A 38 38.11 3.59 -1.66
N ASP A 39 38.78 2.94 -2.64
CA ASP A 39 38.92 1.50 -2.68
C ASP A 39 39.80 0.98 -1.53
N LEU A 40 40.84 1.72 -1.14
CA LEU A 40 41.65 1.39 0.06
C LEU A 40 40.82 1.51 1.36
N ILE A 41 39.95 2.51 1.46
CA ILE A 41 39.07 2.71 2.63
C ILE A 41 38.03 1.60 2.68
N LEU A 42 37.36 1.32 1.57
CA LEU A 42 36.33 0.27 1.48
C LEU A 42 36.92 -1.14 1.75
N ALA A 43 38.15 -1.40 1.25
CA ALA A 43 38.87 -2.63 1.50
C ALA A 43 39.48 -2.71 2.93
N ARG A 44 39.22 -1.71 3.78
CA ARG A 44 39.80 -1.57 5.14
C ARG A 44 41.32 -1.63 5.20
N ARG A 45 42.00 -1.32 4.11
CA ARG A 45 43.46 -1.13 4.10
C ARG A 45 43.87 0.18 4.77
N LEU A 46 42.98 1.20 4.70
CA LEU A 46 43.04 2.40 5.54
C LEU A 46 41.97 2.27 6.62
N GLN A 47 42.36 2.17 7.85
CA GLN A 47 41.47 1.95 8.99
C GLN A 47 40.64 3.21 9.31
N PRO A 48 39.37 3.07 9.73
CA PRO A 48 38.60 4.17 10.27
C PRO A 48 39.36 4.91 11.37
N GLY A 49 39.29 6.24 11.36
CA GLY A 49 40.01 7.11 12.30
C GLY A 49 41.51 7.28 12.00
N SER A 50 42.07 6.54 11.03
CA SER A 50 43.46 6.76 10.62
C SER A 50 43.63 8.09 9.87
N ARG A 51 44.83 8.66 10.01
CA ARG A 51 45.17 9.92 9.37
C ARG A 51 45.58 9.68 7.92
N MET A 52 45.02 10.44 6.99
CA MET A 52 45.42 10.45 5.58
C MET A 52 46.82 11.06 5.42
N PRO A 53 47.58 10.66 4.38
CA PRO A 53 48.81 11.36 4.02
C PRO A 53 48.57 12.86 3.84
N SER A 54 49.53 13.70 4.25
CA SER A 54 49.41 15.14 3.98
C SER A 54 49.37 15.41 2.49
N LEU A 55 48.68 16.49 2.05
CA LEU A 55 48.58 16.86 0.62
C LEU A 55 49.94 16.91 -0.05
N ARG A 56 50.97 17.44 0.66
CA ARG A 56 52.33 17.53 0.17
C ARG A 56 53.01 16.16 0.04
N LYS A 57 52.83 15.29 1.03
CA LYS A 57 53.39 13.93 1.02
C LYS A 57 52.73 13.08 -0.06
N CYS A 58 51.40 13.13 -0.17
CA CYS A 58 50.65 12.43 -1.19
C CYS A 58 51.02 12.87 -2.60
N ALA A 59 51.20 14.19 -2.84
CA ALA A 59 51.62 14.72 -4.10
C ALA A 59 53.04 14.24 -4.52
N GLN A 60 53.96 14.12 -3.56
CA GLN A 60 55.30 13.56 -3.80
C GLN A 60 55.28 12.06 -4.09
N GLU A 61 54.51 11.29 -3.32
CA GLU A 61 54.42 9.83 -3.47
C GLU A 61 53.76 9.41 -4.79
N LEU A 62 52.70 10.12 -5.20
CA LEU A 62 51.97 9.84 -6.44
C LEU A 62 52.50 10.59 -7.67
N GLN A 63 53.49 11.45 -7.50
CA GLN A 63 54.07 12.32 -8.55
C GLN A 63 53.03 13.19 -9.30
N LEU A 64 52.04 13.67 -8.56
CA LEU A 64 50.92 14.48 -9.04
C LEU A 64 50.99 15.91 -8.48
N SER A 65 50.32 16.85 -9.13
CA SER A 65 50.23 18.21 -8.64
C SER A 65 49.48 18.27 -7.29
N ARG A 66 49.90 19.19 -6.41
CA ARG A 66 49.24 19.43 -5.14
C ARG A 66 47.74 19.73 -5.31
N THR A 67 47.40 20.50 -6.34
CA THR A 67 46.00 20.84 -6.65
C THR A 67 45.17 19.60 -7.03
N THR A 68 45.77 18.65 -7.77
CA THR A 68 45.09 17.35 -8.09
C THR A 68 44.75 16.57 -6.82
N ILE A 69 45.70 16.48 -5.87
CA ILE A 69 45.47 15.79 -4.60
C ILE A 69 44.46 16.52 -3.72
N GLU A 70 44.52 17.86 -3.69
CA GLU A 70 43.58 18.68 -2.95
C GLU A 70 42.15 18.49 -3.45
N ASN A 71 41.91 18.51 -4.76
CA ASN A 71 40.63 18.24 -5.37
C ASN A 71 40.11 16.81 -5.07
N ALA A 72 41.01 15.81 -5.12
CA ALA A 72 40.66 14.42 -4.75
C ALA A 72 40.24 14.32 -3.29
N TYR A 73 40.96 15.00 -2.38
CA TYR A 73 40.63 14.97 -0.95
C TYR A 73 39.33 15.74 -0.65
N LEU A 74 39.07 16.85 -1.34
CA LEU A 74 37.81 17.56 -1.25
C LEU A 74 36.63 16.70 -1.73
N GLN A 75 36.81 15.97 -2.83
CA GLN A 75 35.82 15.04 -3.32
C GLN A 75 35.59 13.89 -2.34
N LEU A 76 36.67 13.25 -1.84
CA LEU A 76 36.52 12.20 -0.81
C LEU A 76 35.84 12.70 0.47
N ALA A 77 36.07 13.97 0.83
CA ALA A 77 35.39 14.57 1.98
C ALA A 77 33.91 14.87 1.68
N ALA A 78 33.60 15.34 0.47
CA ALA A 78 32.23 15.56 0.01
C ALA A 78 31.45 14.26 -0.05
N ASP A 79 32.09 13.17 -0.48
CA ASP A 79 31.51 11.82 -0.53
C ASP A 79 31.48 11.14 0.86
N GLY A 80 32.02 11.79 1.90
CA GLY A 80 31.98 11.33 3.28
C GLY A 80 33.04 10.27 3.62
N TYR A 81 33.98 9.91 2.76
CA TYR A 81 35.03 8.92 3.04
C TYR A 81 36.10 9.41 4.01
N ILE A 82 36.36 10.72 4.03
CA ILE A 82 37.29 11.36 4.93
C ILE A 82 36.67 12.62 5.55
N ILE A 83 37.17 13.03 6.69
CA ILE A 83 36.79 14.31 7.33
C ILE A 83 38.05 15.19 7.53
N SER A 84 37.89 16.48 7.34
CA SER A 84 38.93 17.46 7.66
C SER A 84 38.85 17.83 9.15
N ARG A 85 39.97 17.79 9.86
CA ARG A 85 40.09 18.31 11.22
C ARG A 85 40.97 19.53 11.22
N ALA A 86 40.46 20.64 11.74
CA ALA A 86 41.18 21.91 11.77
C ALA A 86 42.60 21.71 12.39
N GLN A 87 43.61 22.25 11.69
CA GLN A 87 45.04 22.17 12.04
C GLN A 87 45.64 20.76 12.13
N SER A 88 44.86 19.68 11.88
CA SER A 88 45.27 18.29 12.05
C SER A 88 45.31 17.50 10.73
N GLY A 89 44.59 17.93 9.69
CA GLY A 89 44.54 17.27 8.39
C GLY A 89 43.28 16.42 8.16
N TYR A 90 43.39 15.43 7.27
CA TYR A 90 42.28 14.59 6.87
C TYR A 90 42.34 13.23 7.57
N TYR A 91 41.18 12.69 7.93
CA TYR A 91 41.01 11.41 8.64
C TYR A 91 39.96 10.57 7.96
N VAL A 92 40.18 9.24 7.90
CA VAL A 92 39.25 8.28 7.35
C VAL A 92 38.00 8.18 8.25
N THR A 93 36.81 8.23 7.64
CA THR A 93 35.55 8.06 8.34
C THR A 93 35.20 6.56 8.49
N ASP A 94 34.30 6.23 9.41
CA ASP A 94 33.79 4.84 9.55
C ASP A 94 32.53 4.65 8.70
N ILE A 95 32.66 4.73 7.38
CA ILE A 95 31.56 4.50 6.42
C ILE A 95 31.07 3.04 6.50
N ALA A 96 31.90 2.11 6.93
CA ALA A 96 31.52 0.70 7.00
C ALA A 96 30.40 0.42 8.01
N LEU A 97 30.16 1.29 9.00
CA LEU A 97 29.00 1.19 9.89
C LEU A 97 27.67 1.54 9.20
N GLN A 98 27.71 2.30 8.12
CA GLN A 98 26.47 2.64 7.38
C GLN A 98 26.09 1.56 6.33
N THR A 99 27.06 0.78 5.85
CA THR A 99 26.82 -0.30 4.88
C THR A 99 26.58 -1.66 5.53
N HIS A 100 26.99 -1.86 6.78
CA HIS A 100 26.57 -2.95 7.63
C HIS A 100 25.35 -2.56 8.51
N ARG A 101 24.27 -2.07 7.90
CA ARG A 101 22.99 -2.55 8.39
C ARG A 101 23.09 -4.06 8.21
N GLU A 102 23.23 -4.78 9.30
CA GLU A 102 23.07 -6.23 9.35
C GLU A 102 21.99 -6.58 8.34
N LYS A 103 22.29 -7.47 7.38
CA LYS A 103 21.24 -8.15 6.65
C LYS A 103 20.35 -8.68 7.76
N LYS A 104 19.21 -7.98 7.99
CA LYS A 104 18.14 -8.50 8.84
C LYS A 104 18.06 -9.96 8.47
N ALA A 105 18.26 -10.83 9.42
CA ALA A 105 18.21 -12.27 9.22
C ALA A 105 17.08 -12.51 8.22
N SER A 106 17.39 -13.08 7.08
CA SER A 106 16.40 -13.36 6.05
C SER A 106 15.27 -14.05 6.78
N LEU A 107 14.09 -13.37 6.79
CA LEU A 107 12.88 -14.02 7.29
C LEU A 107 12.87 -15.39 6.61
N PRO A 108 12.64 -16.49 7.33
CA PRO A 108 12.60 -17.81 6.72
C PRO A 108 11.71 -17.71 5.49
N GLU A 109 12.24 -18.12 4.33
CA GLU A 109 11.51 -18.08 3.07
C GLU A 109 10.19 -18.82 3.28
N GLU A 110 9.10 -18.08 3.27
CA GLU A 110 7.77 -18.70 3.34
C GLU A 110 7.62 -19.62 2.12
N PRO A 111 7.09 -20.84 2.31
CA PRO A 111 6.84 -21.74 1.19
C PRO A 111 5.97 -21.00 0.15
N PRO A 112 6.20 -21.25 -1.16
CA PRO A 112 5.47 -20.59 -2.21
C PRO A 112 3.97 -20.84 -2.04
N CYS A 113 3.18 -19.74 -2.08
CA CYS A 113 1.72 -19.83 -2.00
C CYS A 113 1.19 -20.35 -3.36
N LEU A 114 0.63 -21.55 -3.37
CA LEU A 114 0.01 -22.15 -4.56
C LEU A 114 -1.39 -21.55 -4.78
N TYR A 115 -2.20 -21.51 -3.72
CA TYR A 115 -3.58 -21.01 -3.78
C TYR A 115 -3.84 -20.02 -2.63
N ASP A 116 -4.18 -18.78 -2.98
CA ASP A 116 -4.58 -17.77 -2.00
C ASP A 116 -6.11 -17.64 -1.96
N LEU A 117 -6.74 -18.37 -1.05
CA LEU A 117 -8.18 -18.34 -0.81
C LEU A 117 -8.62 -17.14 0.05
N SER A 118 -7.66 -16.42 0.65
CA SER A 118 -7.93 -15.29 1.54
C SER A 118 -7.97 -13.95 0.82
N SER A 119 -7.46 -13.90 -0.39
CA SER A 119 -7.25 -12.67 -1.14
C SER A 119 -8.55 -12.09 -1.67
N SER A 120 -8.71 -10.81 -1.47
CA SER A 120 -9.71 -9.99 -2.15
C SER A 120 -9.13 -9.28 -3.37
N GLY A 121 -8.11 -9.86 -4.02
CA GLY A 121 -7.45 -9.36 -5.22
C GLY A 121 -8.41 -9.17 -6.40
N VAL A 122 -7.91 -8.54 -7.45
CA VAL A 122 -8.62 -8.37 -8.72
C VAL A 122 -8.21 -9.52 -9.64
N ASP A 123 -9.19 -10.14 -10.28
CA ASP A 123 -8.97 -11.20 -11.25
C ASP A 123 -8.16 -10.70 -12.46
N ARG A 124 -7.18 -11.49 -12.92
CA ARG A 124 -6.29 -11.10 -14.03
C ARG A 124 -7.04 -10.85 -15.33
N GLU A 125 -8.11 -11.61 -15.60
CA GLU A 125 -8.93 -11.49 -16.80
C GLU A 125 -9.99 -10.41 -16.69
N SER A 126 -10.19 -9.85 -15.49
CA SER A 126 -11.23 -8.88 -15.23
C SER A 126 -10.96 -7.51 -15.83
N PHE A 127 -9.68 -7.14 -16.04
CA PHE A 127 -9.29 -5.80 -16.43
C PHE A 127 -8.78 -5.72 -17.87
N ARG A 128 -9.24 -4.74 -18.61
CA ARG A 128 -8.87 -4.43 -19.98
C ARG A 128 -7.59 -3.55 -20.00
N PHE A 129 -6.42 -4.18 -19.88
CA PHE A 129 -5.13 -3.46 -19.91
C PHE A 129 -4.90 -2.71 -21.22
N ASP A 130 -5.31 -3.28 -22.37
CA ASP A 130 -5.24 -2.65 -23.68
C ASP A 130 -5.99 -1.32 -23.75
N LEU A 131 -7.18 -1.31 -23.15
CA LEU A 131 -8.01 -0.14 -23.08
C LEU A 131 -7.43 0.91 -22.12
N TRP A 132 -6.98 0.49 -20.94
CA TRP A 132 -6.36 1.38 -19.95
C TRP A 132 -5.09 2.04 -20.51
N GLN A 133 -4.22 1.27 -21.17
CA GLN A 133 -3.04 1.80 -21.84
C GLN A 133 -3.38 2.90 -22.88
N ARG A 134 -4.49 2.77 -23.61
CA ARG A 134 -4.94 3.79 -24.55
C ARG A 134 -5.25 5.12 -23.84
N TYR A 135 -5.99 5.07 -22.71
CA TYR A 135 -6.31 6.25 -21.94
C TYR A 135 -5.10 6.87 -21.26
N LEU A 136 -4.21 6.04 -20.75
CA LEU A 136 -2.95 6.52 -20.16
C LEU A 136 -2.06 7.20 -21.21
N LYS A 137 -1.95 6.60 -22.42
CA LYS A 137 -1.26 7.25 -23.54
C LYS A 137 -1.94 8.56 -23.97
N SER A 138 -3.26 8.64 -23.93
CA SER A 138 -4.00 9.87 -24.19
C SER A 138 -3.70 10.96 -23.15
N ALA A 139 -3.67 10.58 -21.87
CA ALA A 139 -3.30 11.48 -20.79
C ALA A 139 -1.86 12.01 -20.94
N LEU A 140 -0.91 11.13 -21.28
CA LEU A 140 0.49 11.49 -21.48
C LEU A 140 0.75 12.40 -22.68
N ARG A 141 -0.19 12.52 -23.62
CA ARG A 141 -0.12 13.48 -24.75
C ARG A 141 -0.51 14.91 -24.37
N GLN A 142 -1.06 15.13 -23.15
CA GLN A 142 -1.40 16.45 -22.64
C GLN A 142 -0.17 17.12 -22.01
N ASN A 143 0.87 17.34 -22.80
CA ASN A 143 2.20 17.75 -22.35
C ASN A 143 2.16 19.00 -21.46
N GLU A 144 1.50 20.06 -21.91
CA GLU A 144 1.41 21.33 -21.16
C GLU A 144 0.74 21.16 -19.80
N ARG A 145 -0.33 20.35 -19.74
CA ARG A 145 -1.04 20.07 -18.49
C ARG A 145 -0.17 19.27 -17.52
N LEU A 146 0.69 18.37 -18.02
CA LEU A 146 1.56 17.52 -17.19
C LEU A 146 2.82 18.24 -16.69
N LEU A 147 3.19 19.39 -17.27
CA LEU A 147 4.32 20.20 -16.81
C LEU A 147 4.01 21.00 -15.53
N SER A 148 2.75 21.07 -15.10
CA SER A 148 2.34 21.72 -13.85
C SER A 148 1.97 20.71 -12.78
N TYR A 149 2.14 21.07 -11.50
CA TYR A 149 1.61 20.28 -10.39
C TYR A 149 0.09 20.08 -10.53
N GLY A 150 -0.42 18.97 -9.97
CA GLY A 150 -1.85 18.74 -9.86
C GLY A 150 -2.53 19.72 -8.90
N GLU A 151 -3.82 19.98 -9.13
CA GLU A 151 -4.62 20.75 -8.18
C GLU A 151 -4.65 20.02 -6.82
N PRO A 152 -4.46 20.69 -5.68
CA PRO A 152 -4.43 20.05 -4.35
C PRO A 152 -5.63 19.13 -4.08
N GLN A 153 -6.82 19.57 -4.51
CA GLN A 153 -8.08 18.83 -4.35
C GLN A 153 -8.26 17.70 -5.37
N GLY A 154 -7.47 17.69 -6.43
CA GLY A 154 -7.57 16.84 -7.61
C GLY A 154 -8.09 17.63 -8.83
N GLU A 155 -7.84 17.09 -10.01
CA GLU A 155 -8.16 17.75 -11.29
C GLU A 155 -9.64 18.11 -11.39
N ALA A 156 -9.96 19.35 -11.72
CA ALA A 156 -11.34 19.90 -11.71
C ALA A 156 -12.29 19.12 -12.64
N ASP A 157 -11.82 18.77 -13.84
CA ASP A 157 -12.62 17.98 -14.78
C ASP A 157 -12.90 16.56 -14.27
N PHE A 158 -11.97 15.98 -13.52
CA PHE A 158 -12.16 14.68 -12.89
C PHE A 158 -13.16 14.76 -11.72
N ARG A 159 -13.08 15.79 -10.88
CA ARG A 159 -14.04 16.02 -9.80
C ARG A 159 -15.47 16.22 -10.35
N GLN A 160 -15.61 16.94 -11.48
CA GLN A 160 -16.90 17.08 -12.16
C GLN A 160 -17.46 15.72 -12.61
N VAL A 161 -16.64 14.91 -13.28
CA VAL A 161 -17.05 13.56 -13.73
C VAL A 161 -17.40 12.66 -12.55
N LEU A 162 -16.69 12.77 -11.42
CA LEU A 162 -17.01 12.03 -10.21
C LEU A 162 -18.34 12.47 -9.58
N SER A 163 -18.63 13.76 -9.52
CA SER A 163 -19.93 14.27 -9.04
C SER A 163 -21.10 13.67 -9.84
N ASP A 164 -20.97 13.64 -11.16
CA ASP A 164 -21.97 13.03 -12.04
C ASP A 164 -22.05 11.50 -11.84
N TYR A 165 -20.93 10.83 -11.67
CA TYR A 165 -20.87 9.40 -11.44
C TYR A 165 -21.55 9.00 -10.14
N VAL A 166 -21.23 9.65 -9.01
CA VAL A 166 -21.84 9.31 -7.70
C VAL A 166 -23.32 9.67 -7.65
N ARG A 167 -23.73 10.73 -8.33
CA ARG A 167 -25.16 11.07 -8.48
C ARG A 167 -25.94 9.94 -9.17
N GLN A 168 -25.41 9.46 -10.29
CA GLN A 168 -26.07 8.41 -11.08
C GLN A 168 -26.04 7.04 -10.39
N ARG A 169 -24.97 6.72 -9.66
CA ARG A 169 -24.74 5.37 -9.09
C ARG A 169 -25.17 5.25 -7.65
N ARG A 170 -25.07 6.31 -6.88
CA ARG A 170 -25.27 6.30 -5.42
C ARG A 170 -26.36 7.25 -4.97
N ASN A 171 -26.98 8.00 -5.90
CA ASN A 171 -27.94 9.07 -5.61
C ASN A 171 -27.36 10.11 -4.63
N ILE A 172 -26.05 10.39 -4.76
CA ILE A 172 -25.36 11.40 -3.97
C ILE A 172 -25.36 12.70 -4.75
N ALA A 173 -26.00 13.72 -4.21
CA ALA A 173 -25.92 15.08 -4.72
C ALA A 173 -24.77 15.81 -4.01
N CYS A 174 -23.73 16.17 -4.75
CA CYS A 174 -22.59 16.95 -4.26
C CYS A 174 -22.06 17.88 -5.34
N SER A 175 -21.44 18.99 -4.94
CA SER A 175 -20.64 19.83 -5.83
C SER A 175 -19.30 19.15 -6.16
N PRO A 176 -18.69 19.39 -7.33
CA PRO A 176 -17.29 19.02 -7.56
C PRO A 176 -16.32 19.60 -6.50
N ASP A 177 -16.68 20.73 -5.89
CA ASP A 177 -15.87 21.38 -4.85
C ASP A 177 -15.97 20.71 -3.48
N ASP A 178 -16.91 19.80 -3.29
CA ASP A 178 -16.99 18.96 -2.10
C ASP A 178 -16.09 17.70 -2.23
N ILE A 179 -15.55 17.41 -3.43
CA ILE A 179 -14.81 16.17 -3.73
C ILE A 179 -13.32 16.40 -3.58
N VAL A 180 -12.66 15.57 -2.77
CA VAL A 180 -11.20 15.54 -2.60
C VAL A 180 -10.66 14.20 -3.09
N ILE A 181 -9.67 14.23 -3.99
CA ILE A 181 -9.03 13.04 -4.56
C ILE A 181 -7.74 12.75 -3.82
N GLY A 182 -7.42 11.46 -3.60
CA GLY A 182 -6.20 11.04 -2.95
C GLY A 182 -5.72 9.66 -3.40
N ALA A 183 -4.46 9.34 -3.06
CA ALA A 183 -3.80 8.07 -3.38
C ALA A 183 -4.24 6.92 -2.46
N GLY A 184 -5.53 6.64 -2.41
CA GLY A 184 -6.16 5.63 -1.56
C GLY A 184 -6.74 6.21 -0.28
N VAL A 185 -7.54 5.40 0.41
CA VAL A 185 -8.28 5.82 1.61
C VAL A 185 -7.35 6.34 2.72
N GLN A 186 -6.18 5.75 2.90
CA GLN A 186 -5.23 6.19 3.93
C GLN A 186 -4.77 7.63 3.72
N SER A 187 -4.43 8.04 2.48
CA SER A 187 -4.10 9.44 2.18
C SER A 187 -5.27 10.38 2.45
N LEU A 188 -6.50 9.97 2.14
CA LEU A 188 -7.70 10.77 2.41
C LEU A 188 -7.92 10.94 3.92
N LEU A 189 -7.71 9.89 4.71
CA LEU A 189 -7.79 9.97 6.17
C LEU A 189 -6.73 10.91 6.76
N GLN A 190 -5.50 10.91 6.21
CA GLN A 190 -4.45 11.87 6.61
C GLN A 190 -4.84 13.34 6.34
N ILE A 191 -5.61 13.58 5.27
CA ILE A 191 -6.17 14.92 4.98
C ILE A 191 -7.35 15.23 5.91
N LEU A 192 -8.19 14.24 6.22
CA LEU A 192 -9.40 14.42 7.02
C LEU A 192 -9.09 14.65 8.51
N CYS A 193 -8.14 13.89 9.11
CA CYS A 193 -7.83 13.98 10.53
C CYS A 193 -7.54 15.41 11.02
N PRO A 194 -6.72 16.24 10.33
CA PRO A 194 -6.52 17.64 10.71
C PRO A 194 -7.78 18.52 10.62
N LEU A 195 -8.75 18.17 9.77
CA LEU A 195 -10.01 18.93 9.65
C LEU A 195 -10.96 18.66 10.82
N VAL A 196 -10.82 17.49 11.45
CA VAL A 196 -11.67 17.03 12.56
C VAL A 196 -10.89 16.92 13.88
N LYS A 197 -9.80 17.68 14.03
CA LYS A 197 -8.88 17.66 15.18
C LYS A 197 -9.54 17.97 16.54
N ASP A 198 -10.69 18.63 16.54
CA ASP A 198 -11.43 18.96 17.76
C ASP A 198 -12.20 17.74 18.32
N ARG A 199 -12.26 16.66 17.56
CA ARG A 199 -12.79 15.35 17.96
C ARG A 199 -11.67 14.50 18.56
N LYS A 200 -11.99 13.66 19.55
CA LYS A 200 -10.97 12.94 20.33
C LYS A 200 -10.99 11.43 20.11
N SER A 201 -12.12 10.89 19.69
CA SER A 201 -12.32 9.44 19.60
C SER A 201 -12.87 9.02 18.24
N VAL A 202 -12.47 7.82 17.78
CA VAL A 202 -13.01 7.20 16.58
C VAL A 202 -13.36 5.74 16.85
N SER A 203 -14.57 5.35 16.44
CA SER A 203 -15.04 3.96 16.54
C SER A 203 -14.94 3.27 15.19
N PHE A 204 -14.34 2.06 15.19
CA PHE A 204 -14.30 1.16 14.04
C PHE A 204 -15.18 -0.07 14.29
N PRO A 205 -15.75 -0.71 13.25
CA PRO A 205 -16.54 -1.92 13.40
C PRO A 205 -15.73 -3.12 13.91
N THR A 206 -14.44 -3.20 13.53
CA THR A 206 -13.51 -4.27 13.94
C THR A 206 -12.06 -3.77 13.89
N PRO A 207 -11.11 -4.42 14.60
CA PRO A 207 -9.68 -4.09 14.52
C PRO A 207 -9.01 -4.51 13.19
N SER A 208 -9.77 -5.01 12.22
CA SER A 208 -9.19 -5.54 10.96
C SER A 208 -8.74 -4.45 9.97
N PHE A 209 -9.23 -3.22 10.11
CA PHE A 209 -8.78 -2.09 9.28
C PHE A 209 -7.63 -1.35 9.96
N VAL A 210 -6.47 -2.03 10.06
CA VAL A 210 -5.26 -1.51 10.73
C VAL A 210 -4.79 -0.20 10.13
N GLN A 211 -4.82 -0.05 8.79
CA GLN A 211 -4.35 1.16 8.12
C GLN A 211 -5.13 2.41 8.53
N GLY A 212 -6.44 2.29 8.69
CA GLY A 212 -7.28 3.41 9.13
C GLY A 212 -7.09 3.73 10.61
N SER A 213 -7.09 2.72 11.48
CA SER A 213 -6.88 2.93 12.91
C SER A 213 -5.50 3.50 13.22
N THR A 214 -4.45 3.09 12.49
CA THR A 214 -3.11 3.65 12.63
C THR A 214 -3.09 5.15 12.32
N VAL A 215 -3.69 5.58 11.20
CA VAL A 215 -3.73 7.01 10.85
C VAL A 215 -4.40 7.82 11.96
N PHE A 216 -5.57 7.40 12.45
CA PHE A 216 -6.25 8.13 13.53
C PHE A 216 -5.42 8.14 14.83
N SER A 217 -4.76 7.02 15.16
CA SER A 217 -3.87 6.93 16.32
C SER A 217 -2.68 7.90 16.21
N ASP A 218 -2.06 8.00 15.01
CA ASP A 218 -0.94 8.92 14.74
C ASP A 218 -1.34 10.40 14.90
N PHE A 219 -2.62 10.73 14.66
CA PHE A 219 -3.18 12.05 14.91
C PHE A 219 -3.73 12.24 16.34
N GLY A 220 -3.52 11.27 17.24
CA GLY A 220 -3.86 11.37 18.65
C GLY A 220 -5.31 11.04 19.01
N PHE A 221 -6.06 10.39 18.10
CA PHE A 221 -7.42 9.92 18.40
C PHE A 221 -7.39 8.65 19.25
N GLU A 222 -8.31 8.56 20.21
CA GLU A 222 -8.59 7.33 20.92
C GLU A 222 -9.33 6.34 19.99
N ILE A 223 -8.75 5.16 19.80
CA ILE A 223 -9.34 4.12 18.95
C ILE A 223 -10.26 3.25 19.77
N ARG A 224 -11.53 3.19 19.37
CA ARG A 224 -12.58 2.37 19.98
C ARG A 224 -13.18 1.41 18.97
N TYR A 225 -13.88 0.39 19.44
CA TYR A 225 -14.52 -0.59 18.57
C TYR A 225 -15.98 -0.78 18.95
N ARG A 226 -16.89 -0.65 17.97
CA ARG A 226 -18.34 -0.79 18.14
C ARG A 226 -18.90 0.13 19.23
N ASP A 227 -18.29 1.27 19.40
CA ASP A 227 -18.68 2.29 20.33
C ASP A 227 -19.47 3.38 19.60
N LYS A 228 -20.74 3.53 19.96
CA LYS A 228 -21.63 4.53 19.37
C LYS A 228 -21.38 5.94 19.92
N ASP A 229 -20.73 6.04 21.09
CA ASP A 229 -20.52 7.30 21.82
C ASP A 229 -19.21 7.99 21.40
N SER A 230 -18.53 7.47 20.39
CA SER A 230 -17.33 8.09 19.80
C SER A 230 -17.68 9.32 18.96
N ASP A 231 -16.76 10.32 18.96
CA ASP A 231 -16.93 11.55 18.18
C ASP A 231 -16.94 11.32 16.65
N VAL A 232 -16.23 10.28 16.21
CA VAL A 232 -16.19 9.83 14.82
C VAL A 232 -16.60 8.36 14.74
N ILE A 233 -17.49 8.03 13.83
CA ILE A 233 -17.98 6.65 13.63
C ILE A 233 -17.58 6.22 12.21
N TYR A 234 -16.57 5.35 12.08
CA TYR A 234 -16.15 4.78 10.81
C TYR A 234 -16.95 3.50 10.52
N VAL A 235 -17.65 3.47 9.41
CA VAL A 235 -18.46 2.32 9.01
C VAL A 235 -18.33 2.01 7.53
N SER A 236 -18.45 0.72 7.20
CA SER A 236 -18.57 0.24 5.82
C SER A 236 -19.91 -0.44 5.64
N PRO A 237 -20.98 0.28 5.24
CA PRO A 237 -22.34 -0.24 5.26
C PRO A 237 -22.59 -1.43 4.34
N ALA A 238 -21.75 -1.62 3.32
CA ALA A 238 -21.78 -2.80 2.45
C ALA A 238 -21.04 -4.02 3.04
N HIS A 239 -20.28 -3.83 4.15
CA HIS A 239 -19.42 -4.83 4.78
C HIS A 239 -19.44 -4.73 6.31
N MET A 240 -20.64 -4.83 6.92
CA MET A 240 -20.79 -4.69 8.38
C MET A 240 -20.15 -5.83 9.17
N THR A 241 -20.02 -6.99 8.57
CA THR A 241 -19.43 -8.18 9.19
C THR A 241 -18.24 -8.68 8.33
N LYS A 242 -17.43 -9.55 8.91
CA LYS A 242 -16.31 -10.19 8.21
C LYS A 242 -16.74 -11.00 6.97
N TRP A 243 -18.00 -11.38 6.87
CA TRP A 243 -18.63 -12.10 5.73
C TRP A 243 -19.42 -11.20 4.79
N GLY A 244 -19.37 -9.87 4.96
CA GLY A 244 -19.95 -8.94 3.99
C GLY A 244 -21.45 -8.75 4.10
N GLU A 245 -22.03 -8.80 5.30
CA GLU A 245 -23.43 -8.41 5.50
C GLU A 245 -23.64 -6.93 5.27
N ILE A 246 -24.77 -6.58 4.65
CA ILE A 246 -25.14 -5.20 4.35
C ILE A 246 -25.95 -4.62 5.51
N MET A 247 -25.66 -3.38 5.89
CA MET A 247 -26.42 -2.64 6.88
C MET A 247 -27.83 -2.36 6.35
N PRO A 248 -28.91 -2.84 7.00
CA PRO A 248 -30.28 -2.54 6.60
C PRO A 248 -30.58 -1.03 6.64
N VAL A 249 -31.54 -0.57 5.80
CA VAL A 249 -31.92 0.86 5.72
C VAL A 249 -32.39 1.39 7.08
N SER A 250 -33.16 0.61 7.84
CA SER A 250 -33.62 0.99 9.18
C SER A 250 -32.45 1.31 10.10
N ARG A 251 -31.40 0.48 10.08
CA ARG A 251 -30.18 0.68 10.88
C ARG A 251 -29.35 1.88 10.40
N ARG A 252 -29.35 2.16 9.10
CA ARG A 252 -28.70 3.38 8.55
C ARG A 252 -29.38 4.63 9.08
N LEU A 253 -30.72 4.67 9.04
CA LEU A 253 -31.49 5.81 9.56
C LEU A 253 -31.34 6.00 11.06
N GLU A 254 -31.29 4.90 11.82
CA GLU A 254 -31.02 4.93 13.27
C GLU A 254 -29.64 5.54 13.55
N LEU A 255 -28.59 5.08 12.85
CA LEU A 255 -27.23 5.57 13.00
C LEU A 255 -27.13 7.06 12.68
N ILE A 256 -27.76 7.53 11.59
CA ILE A 256 -27.77 8.94 11.19
C ILE A 256 -28.45 9.80 12.27
N ARG A 257 -29.62 9.37 12.78
CA ARG A 257 -30.32 10.11 13.84
C ARG A 257 -29.50 10.16 15.12
N TYR A 258 -28.88 9.04 15.48
CA TYR A 258 -28.01 8.97 16.66
C TYR A 258 -26.82 9.92 16.51
N ALA A 259 -26.08 9.84 15.41
CA ALA A 259 -24.93 10.68 15.16
C ALA A 259 -25.30 12.19 15.18
N ALA A 260 -26.42 12.55 14.55
CA ALA A 260 -26.91 13.94 14.56
C ALA A 260 -27.24 14.43 15.97
N SER A 261 -27.87 13.61 16.83
CA SER A 261 -28.23 14.00 18.21
C SER A 261 -27.02 14.09 19.14
N HIS A 262 -25.90 13.43 18.84
CA HIS A 262 -24.66 13.42 19.63
C HIS A 262 -23.52 14.22 19.00
N ASN A 263 -23.81 14.96 17.92
CA ASN A 263 -22.80 15.69 17.15
C ASN A 263 -21.62 14.80 16.68
N SER A 264 -21.85 13.52 16.43
CA SER A 264 -20.85 12.61 15.91
C SER A 264 -20.74 12.71 14.40
N LEU A 265 -19.53 12.61 13.86
CA LEU A 265 -19.29 12.55 12.41
C LEU A 265 -19.27 11.09 11.97
N ILE A 266 -20.00 10.77 10.91
CA ILE A 266 -19.92 9.46 10.28
C ILE A 266 -18.91 9.50 9.13
N ILE A 267 -18.04 8.49 9.03
CA ILE A 267 -17.23 8.22 7.84
C ILE A 267 -17.80 6.96 7.20
N GLU A 268 -18.43 7.13 6.04
CA GLU A 268 -18.96 6.03 5.23
C GLU A 268 -17.90 5.58 4.23
N ASP A 269 -17.29 4.42 4.45
CA ASP A 269 -16.40 3.78 3.49
C ASP A 269 -17.19 2.82 2.60
N ASP A 270 -17.43 3.25 1.37
CA ASP A 270 -18.29 2.57 0.41
C ASP A 270 -17.50 1.69 -0.57
N PHE A 271 -16.43 1.06 -0.08
CA PHE A 271 -15.67 0.12 -0.89
C PHE A 271 -16.50 -1.11 -1.26
N GLU A 272 -16.34 -1.64 -2.47
CA GLU A 272 -17.03 -2.85 -2.99
C GLU A 272 -18.56 -2.74 -3.14
N ASN A 273 -19.18 -1.61 -2.89
CA ASN A 273 -20.65 -1.50 -3.05
C ASN A 273 -21.10 -1.75 -4.50
N GLU A 274 -20.28 -1.43 -5.47
CA GLU A 274 -20.53 -1.74 -6.87
C GLU A 274 -20.64 -3.25 -7.16
N PHE A 275 -20.09 -4.10 -6.30
CA PHE A 275 -20.21 -5.57 -6.39
C PHE A 275 -21.44 -6.14 -5.71
N VAL A 276 -22.19 -5.33 -4.96
CA VAL A 276 -23.47 -5.79 -4.40
C VAL A 276 -24.46 -6.03 -5.53
N TYR A 277 -24.62 -7.28 -5.92
CA TYR A 277 -25.54 -7.71 -6.99
C TYR A 277 -26.53 -8.79 -6.56
N LEU A 278 -26.33 -9.41 -5.42
CA LEU A 278 -27.26 -10.41 -4.85
C LEU A 278 -28.46 -9.78 -4.16
N GLN A 279 -28.37 -8.48 -3.85
CA GLN A 279 -29.42 -7.72 -3.19
C GLN A 279 -29.69 -6.41 -3.94
N LYS A 280 -30.83 -5.76 -3.66
CA LYS A 280 -31.12 -4.44 -4.19
C LYS A 280 -30.11 -3.41 -3.67
N PRO A 281 -29.63 -2.47 -4.50
CA PRO A 281 -28.76 -1.38 -4.06
C PRO A 281 -29.40 -0.63 -2.90
N THR A 282 -28.63 -0.43 -1.83
CA THR A 282 -29.07 0.32 -0.65
C THR A 282 -28.55 1.75 -0.73
N PRO A 283 -29.35 2.80 -0.44
CA PRO A 283 -28.90 4.18 -0.44
C PRO A 283 -27.72 4.39 0.51
N SER A 284 -26.77 5.26 0.17
CA SER A 284 -25.64 5.62 1.04
C SER A 284 -26.13 6.34 2.31
N LEU A 285 -25.34 6.26 3.39
CA LEU A 285 -25.57 7.08 4.59
C LEU A 285 -25.53 8.57 4.23
N PHE A 286 -24.57 8.96 3.38
CA PHE A 286 -24.42 10.31 2.90
C PHE A 286 -25.70 10.83 2.22
N SER A 287 -26.29 10.04 1.28
CA SER A 287 -27.52 10.45 0.62
C SER A 287 -28.73 10.48 1.55
N LEU A 288 -28.83 9.50 2.48
CA LEU A 288 -29.91 9.46 3.48
C LEU A 288 -29.83 10.60 4.49
N ALA A 289 -28.63 11.09 4.79
CA ALA A 289 -28.37 12.22 5.69
C ALA A 289 -28.50 13.60 4.98
N GLY A 290 -28.80 13.62 3.68
CA GLY A 290 -28.84 14.86 2.89
C GLY A 290 -27.47 15.54 2.80
N GLY A 291 -26.39 14.79 2.85
CA GLY A 291 -25.02 15.31 2.74
C GLY A 291 -24.47 15.99 4.00
N ARG A 292 -25.11 15.85 5.16
CA ARG A 292 -24.68 16.50 6.41
C ARG A 292 -24.21 15.49 7.45
N GLY A 293 -23.13 15.83 8.18
CA GLY A 293 -22.59 14.97 9.26
C GLY A 293 -22.02 13.64 8.77
N VAL A 294 -21.83 13.45 7.48
CA VAL A 294 -21.29 12.23 6.87
C VAL A 294 -20.20 12.59 5.86
N VAL A 295 -19.01 12.03 6.02
CA VAL A 295 -17.99 12.01 4.97
C VAL A 295 -18.15 10.72 4.19
N TYR A 296 -18.33 10.81 2.87
CA TYR A 296 -18.41 9.64 1.99
C TYR A 296 -17.03 9.35 1.38
N MET A 297 -16.60 8.10 1.38
CA MET A 297 -15.35 7.65 0.76
C MET A 297 -15.63 6.60 -0.30
N GLY A 298 -15.04 6.78 -1.49
CA GLY A 298 -15.09 5.84 -2.60
C GLY A 298 -13.71 5.49 -3.11
N SER A 299 -13.55 4.29 -3.66
CA SER A 299 -12.28 3.79 -4.17
C SER A 299 -12.45 3.03 -5.48
N PHE A 300 -11.50 3.19 -6.40
CA PHE A 300 -11.46 2.47 -7.68
C PHE A 300 -10.55 1.25 -7.67
N SER A 301 -9.84 1.00 -6.57
CA SER A 301 -8.84 -0.08 -6.48
C SER A 301 -9.41 -1.48 -6.76
N ARG A 302 -10.68 -1.72 -6.44
CA ARG A 302 -11.35 -3.02 -6.66
C ARG A 302 -12.05 -3.09 -8.02
N LEU A 303 -12.53 -1.96 -8.53
CA LEU A 303 -13.20 -1.87 -9.82
C LEU A 303 -12.24 -1.93 -11.01
N LEU A 304 -11.04 -1.42 -10.81
CA LEU A 304 -10.00 -1.33 -11.83
C LEU A 304 -8.79 -2.14 -11.41
N LEU A 305 -7.77 -1.48 -10.91
CA LEU A 305 -6.53 -2.10 -10.45
C LEU A 305 -6.12 -1.52 -9.09
N PRO A 306 -5.65 -2.34 -8.15
CA PRO A 306 -5.13 -1.85 -6.86
C PRO A 306 -3.97 -0.86 -7.02
N SER A 307 -3.20 -0.96 -8.10
CA SER A 307 -2.03 -0.13 -8.40
C SER A 307 -2.38 1.29 -8.84
N ILE A 308 -3.57 1.56 -9.37
CA ILE A 308 -4.01 2.92 -9.78
C ILE A 308 -4.06 3.88 -8.59
N ARG A 309 -4.30 3.38 -7.39
CA ARG A 309 -4.27 4.17 -6.14
C ARG A 309 -5.08 5.46 -6.17
N ILE A 310 -6.24 5.47 -6.84
CA ILE A 310 -7.17 6.61 -6.80
C ILE A 310 -8.37 6.26 -5.93
N SER A 311 -8.60 7.10 -4.94
CA SER A 311 -9.78 7.15 -4.09
C SER A 311 -10.24 8.60 -3.96
N PHE A 312 -11.46 8.81 -3.53
CA PHE A 312 -12.01 10.14 -3.31
C PHE A 312 -12.84 10.17 -2.04
N MET A 313 -12.95 11.34 -1.44
CA MET A 313 -13.92 11.61 -0.39
C MET A 313 -14.82 12.76 -0.79
N ILE A 314 -16.06 12.74 -0.33
CA ILE A 314 -17.01 13.83 -0.43
C ILE A 314 -17.18 14.38 0.96
N LEU A 315 -16.83 15.63 1.12
CA LEU A 315 -16.93 16.33 2.39
C LEU A 315 -18.35 16.87 2.58
N PRO A 316 -18.91 16.82 3.80
CA PRO A 316 -20.12 17.56 4.12
C PRO A 316 -19.81 19.07 4.18
N PRO A 317 -20.82 19.94 3.97
CA PRO A 317 -20.61 21.39 3.89
C PRO A 317 -19.82 21.99 5.06
N GLU A 318 -20.04 21.48 6.26
CA GLU A 318 -19.35 21.93 7.48
C GLU A 318 -17.83 21.67 7.48
N LEU A 319 -17.34 20.75 6.66
CA LEU A 319 -15.92 20.44 6.50
C LEU A 319 -15.34 21.03 5.20
N THR A 320 -16.17 21.28 4.18
CA THR A 320 -15.74 21.80 2.88
C THR A 320 -15.06 23.17 3.04
N ASP A 321 -15.65 24.10 3.80
CA ASP A 321 -15.08 25.42 4.06
C ASP A 321 -13.74 25.33 4.80
N SER A 322 -13.67 24.44 5.81
CA SER A 322 -12.43 24.18 6.55
C SER A 322 -11.34 23.59 5.67
N TYR A 323 -11.71 22.72 4.72
CA TYR A 323 -10.79 22.17 3.74
C TYR A 323 -10.29 23.25 2.78
N HIS A 324 -11.17 24.09 2.21
CA HIS A 324 -10.77 25.15 1.29
C HIS A 324 -9.82 26.16 1.93
N ALA A 325 -10.01 26.48 3.19
CA ALA A 325 -9.11 27.36 3.94
C ALA A 325 -7.68 26.80 4.11
N LYS A 326 -7.50 25.47 4.03
CA LYS A 326 -6.23 24.77 4.28
C LYS A 326 -5.75 23.94 3.09
N GLY A 327 -6.62 23.54 2.20
CA GLY A 327 -6.36 22.58 1.12
C GLY A 327 -5.28 23.02 0.16
N THR A 328 -5.10 24.32 -0.05
CA THR A 328 -4.05 24.91 -0.89
C THR A 328 -2.63 24.64 -0.37
N PHE A 329 -2.49 24.23 0.89
CA PHE A 329 -1.19 23.89 1.50
C PHE A 329 -0.81 22.41 1.36
N TYR A 330 -1.72 21.55 0.87
CA TYR A 330 -1.45 20.14 0.64
C TYR A 330 -1.14 19.85 -0.82
N ASN A 331 -0.12 19.06 -1.07
CA ASN A 331 0.15 18.56 -2.41
C ASN A 331 -0.81 17.41 -2.75
N GLN A 332 -1.21 17.33 -4.02
CA GLN A 332 -1.99 16.21 -4.52
C GLN A 332 -1.18 14.91 -4.43
N THR A 333 -1.78 13.86 -3.84
CA THR A 333 -1.12 12.57 -3.63
C THR A 333 -1.36 11.59 -4.78
N ALA A 334 -2.46 11.72 -5.53
CA ALA A 334 -2.76 10.87 -6.68
C ALA A 334 -2.13 11.42 -7.97
N SER A 335 -1.62 10.53 -8.81
CA SER A 335 -0.96 10.87 -10.08
C SER A 335 -1.90 11.66 -11.00
N LYS A 336 -1.45 12.82 -11.48
CA LYS A 336 -2.19 13.67 -12.41
C LYS A 336 -2.52 12.94 -13.72
N ALA A 337 -1.56 12.19 -14.26
CA ALA A 337 -1.76 11.42 -15.50
C ALA A 337 -2.84 10.34 -15.33
N GLU A 338 -2.88 9.68 -14.19
CA GLU A 338 -3.90 8.67 -13.89
C GLU A 338 -5.27 9.29 -13.63
N GLN A 339 -5.35 10.47 -12.99
CA GLN A 339 -6.59 11.21 -12.84
C GLN A 339 -7.17 11.59 -14.20
N ILE A 340 -6.35 12.12 -15.12
CA ILE A 340 -6.77 12.47 -16.49
C ILE A 340 -7.25 11.22 -17.24
N ALA A 341 -6.50 10.11 -17.17
CA ALA A 341 -6.87 8.86 -17.83
C ALA A 341 -8.20 8.31 -17.29
N LEU A 342 -8.38 8.33 -15.97
CA LEU A 342 -9.59 7.83 -15.32
C LEU A 342 -10.80 8.74 -15.60
N CYS A 343 -10.60 10.06 -15.64
CA CYS A 343 -11.62 11.04 -16.05
C CYS A 343 -12.17 10.69 -17.44
N GLN A 344 -11.30 10.50 -18.43
CA GLN A 344 -11.70 10.13 -19.79
C GLN A 344 -12.39 8.74 -19.81
N PHE A 345 -11.85 7.77 -19.09
CA PHE A 345 -12.38 6.40 -18.99
C PHE A 345 -13.81 6.37 -18.43
N ILE A 346 -14.09 7.19 -17.42
CA ILE A 346 -15.45 7.32 -16.83
C ILE A 346 -16.38 8.04 -17.81
N ARG A 347 -15.95 9.16 -18.38
CA ARG A 347 -16.73 9.97 -19.32
C ARG A 347 -17.20 9.17 -20.52
N ASP A 348 -16.34 8.29 -21.04
CA ASP A 348 -16.64 7.43 -22.19
C ASP A 348 -17.46 6.18 -21.80
N GLY A 349 -17.90 6.07 -20.54
CA GLY A 349 -18.77 5.01 -20.05
C GLY A 349 -18.09 3.67 -19.77
N HIS A 350 -16.76 3.60 -19.87
CA HIS A 350 -16.02 2.35 -19.71
C HIS A 350 -16.02 1.84 -18.27
N LEU A 351 -16.08 2.71 -17.27
CA LEU A 351 -16.22 2.29 -15.87
C LEU A 351 -17.54 1.54 -15.65
N SER A 352 -18.63 2.01 -16.23
CA SER A 352 -19.94 1.35 -16.16
C SER A 352 -19.94 -0.01 -16.88
N ALA A 353 -19.26 -0.10 -18.03
CA ALA A 353 -19.09 -1.36 -18.75
C ALA A 353 -18.23 -2.37 -17.95
N GLN A 354 -17.16 -1.87 -17.34
CA GLN A 354 -16.27 -2.66 -16.46
C GLN A 354 -17.06 -3.20 -15.24
N THR A 355 -17.83 -2.39 -14.57
CA THR A 355 -18.68 -2.83 -13.44
C THR A 355 -19.62 -3.96 -13.84
N ARG A 356 -20.32 -3.83 -15.01
CA ARG A 356 -21.20 -4.90 -15.51
C ARG A 356 -20.45 -6.18 -15.84
N ARG A 357 -19.24 -6.07 -16.41
CA ARG A 357 -18.38 -7.22 -16.71
C ARG A 357 -17.96 -7.95 -15.46
N LEU A 358 -17.47 -7.21 -14.45
CA LEU A 358 -17.05 -7.76 -13.15
C LEU A 358 -18.19 -8.48 -12.43
N LYS A 359 -19.40 -7.89 -12.43
CA LYS A 359 -20.58 -8.54 -11.84
C LYS A 359 -20.88 -9.89 -12.47
N ARG A 360 -20.83 -9.99 -13.80
CA ARG A 360 -21.03 -11.27 -14.50
C ARG A 360 -19.94 -12.29 -14.19
N LEU A 361 -18.68 -11.85 -14.24
CA LEU A 361 -17.52 -12.70 -13.96
C LEU A 361 -17.60 -13.29 -12.54
N TYR A 362 -17.73 -12.43 -11.52
CA TYR A 362 -17.74 -12.91 -10.14
C TYR A 362 -19.00 -13.71 -9.79
N SER A 363 -20.15 -13.38 -10.39
CA SER A 363 -21.34 -14.21 -10.25
C SER A 363 -21.17 -15.63 -10.80
N ALA A 364 -20.51 -15.78 -11.95
CA ALA A 364 -20.20 -17.10 -12.52
C ALA A 364 -19.18 -17.85 -11.64
N LYS A 365 -18.09 -17.20 -11.25
CA LYS A 365 -17.06 -17.81 -10.40
C LYS A 365 -17.58 -18.20 -9.02
N LEU A 366 -18.45 -17.40 -8.41
CA LEU A 366 -19.07 -17.75 -7.13
C LEU A 366 -19.94 -19.00 -7.23
N LYS A 367 -20.74 -19.12 -8.31
CA LYS A 367 -21.55 -20.32 -8.56
C LYS A 367 -20.67 -21.56 -8.69
N GLU A 368 -19.59 -21.47 -9.47
CA GLU A 368 -18.64 -22.56 -9.67
C GLU A 368 -17.94 -22.94 -8.35
N LEU A 369 -17.43 -21.95 -7.59
CA LEU A 369 -16.86 -22.20 -6.27
C LEU A 369 -17.85 -22.89 -5.33
N LEU A 370 -19.11 -22.46 -5.34
CA LEU A 370 -20.17 -23.07 -4.50
C LEU A 370 -20.41 -24.53 -4.90
N THR A 371 -20.42 -24.84 -6.20
CA THR A 371 -20.54 -26.23 -6.69
C THR A 371 -19.36 -27.07 -6.22
N VAL A 372 -18.13 -26.61 -6.43
CA VAL A 372 -16.92 -27.31 -5.98
C VAL A 372 -16.89 -27.54 -4.47
N VAL A 373 -17.26 -26.53 -3.68
CA VAL A 373 -17.29 -26.67 -2.20
C VAL A 373 -18.31 -27.75 -1.77
N ARG A 374 -19.47 -27.83 -2.42
CA ARG A 374 -20.46 -28.88 -2.13
C ARG A 374 -19.99 -30.26 -2.54
N GLU A 375 -19.35 -30.39 -3.71
CA GLU A 375 -18.75 -31.64 -4.18
C GLU A 375 -17.66 -32.15 -3.22
N VAL A 376 -16.76 -31.27 -2.78
CA VAL A 376 -15.60 -31.65 -1.95
C VAL A 376 -15.99 -31.87 -0.48
N PHE A 377 -16.83 -31.00 0.11
CA PHE A 377 -17.15 -31.01 1.55
C PHE A 377 -18.54 -31.57 1.87
N GLY A 378 -19.35 -31.88 0.86
CA GLY A 378 -20.70 -32.42 0.99
C GLY A 378 -21.81 -31.38 1.04
N GLU A 379 -23.02 -31.78 0.65
CA GLU A 379 -24.19 -30.91 0.55
C GLU A 379 -24.64 -30.30 1.90
N THR A 380 -24.30 -30.96 3.03
CA THR A 380 -24.64 -30.52 4.38
C THR A 380 -23.69 -29.49 4.96
N SER A 381 -22.68 -29.06 4.19
CA SER A 381 -21.69 -28.06 4.62
C SER A 381 -22.36 -26.73 4.97
N LYS A 382 -21.99 -26.13 6.11
CA LYS A 382 -22.49 -24.80 6.49
C LYS A 382 -21.80 -23.73 5.68
N ILE A 383 -22.49 -23.20 4.66
CA ILE A 383 -21.99 -22.17 3.75
C ILE A 383 -22.82 -20.90 3.89
N GLN A 384 -22.16 -19.75 4.01
CA GLN A 384 -22.78 -18.43 3.95
C GLN A 384 -22.17 -17.64 2.80
N ILE A 385 -23.01 -17.07 1.93
CA ILE A 385 -22.55 -16.27 0.79
C ILE A 385 -22.48 -14.81 1.21
N GLY A 386 -21.34 -14.15 0.96
CA GLY A 386 -21.18 -12.73 1.20
C GLY A 386 -22.06 -11.90 0.24
N ALA A 387 -22.62 -10.79 0.72
CA ALA A 387 -23.53 -9.94 -0.06
C ALA A 387 -22.87 -9.33 -1.33
N ALA A 388 -21.57 -9.09 -1.30
CA ALA A 388 -20.80 -8.67 -2.46
C ALA A 388 -20.65 -9.75 -3.54
N GLY A 389 -20.97 -11.03 -3.22
CA GLY A 389 -20.89 -12.12 -4.19
C GLY A 389 -19.48 -12.46 -4.68
N THR A 390 -18.44 -12.05 -3.99
CA THR A 390 -17.04 -12.33 -4.33
C THR A 390 -16.40 -13.38 -3.42
N SER A 391 -17.12 -13.84 -2.41
CA SER A 391 -16.61 -14.79 -1.42
C SER A 391 -17.75 -15.56 -0.75
N LEU A 392 -17.40 -16.69 -0.14
CA LEU A 392 -18.27 -17.42 0.77
C LEU A 392 -17.53 -17.75 2.07
N ALA A 393 -18.28 -17.92 3.15
CA ALA A 393 -17.79 -18.42 4.42
C ALA A 393 -18.15 -19.90 4.54
N LEU A 394 -17.17 -20.75 4.78
CA LEU A 394 -17.31 -22.18 4.97
C LEU A 394 -16.97 -22.53 6.41
N THR A 395 -17.89 -23.18 7.12
CA THR A 395 -17.65 -23.68 8.48
C THR A 395 -17.26 -25.15 8.41
N LEU A 396 -16.13 -25.47 9.01
CA LEU A 396 -15.49 -26.79 8.97
C LEU A 396 -15.21 -27.28 10.39
N PRO A 397 -15.26 -28.60 10.68
CA PRO A 397 -14.88 -29.15 11.96
C PRO A 397 -13.38 -28.94 12.18
N TRP A 398 -13.00 -28.43 13.34
CA TRP A 398 -11.63 -28.17 13.72
C TRP A 398 -11.51 -27.96 15.23
N ASN A 399 -10.70 -28.78 15.91
CA ASN A 399 -10.60 -28.84 17.38
C ASN A 399 -9.35 -28.14 17.92
N ALA A 400 -8.68 -27.32 17.09
CA ALA A 400 -7.48 -26.56 17.50
C ALA A 400 -7.65 -25.07 17.12
N SER A 401 -6.65 -24.25 17.46
CA SER A 401 -6.71 -22.82 17.11
C SER A 401 -6.70 -22.58 15.61
N GLY A 402 -7.36 -21.52 15.16
CA GLY A 402 -7.35 -21.10 13.76
C GLY A 402 -5.94 -20.73 13.28
N GLU A 403 -5.07 -20.27 14.16
CA GLU A 403 -3.67 -20.00 13.83
C GLU A 403 -2.90 -21.30 13.53
N SER A 404 -3.20 -22.40 14.23
CA SER A 404 -2.70 -23.75 13.92
C SER A 404 -3.13 -24.17 12.50
N LEU A 405 -4.40 -23.93 12.13
CA LEU A 405 -4.91 -24.23 10.79
C LEU A 405 -4.20 -23.38 9.74
N LYS A 406 -4.04 -22.07 9.95
CA LYS A 406 -3.31 -21.19 9.02
C LYS A 406 -1.87 -21.64 8.81
N LYS A 407 -1.15 -21.99 9.89
CA LYS A 407 0.22 -22.48 9.83
C LYS A 407 0.31 -23.75 8.99
N LYS A 408 -0.56 -24.71 9.25
CA LYS A 408 -0.63 -25.98 8.54
C LYS A 408 -1.02 -25.81 7.05
N ALA A 409 -1.98 -24.95 6.76
CA ALA A 409 -2.36 -24.61 5.39
C ALA A 409 -1.18 -23.95 4.64
N ARG A 410 -0.46 -23.04 5.30
CA ARG A 410 0.68 -22.34 4.73
C ARG A 410 1.84 -23.30 4.35
N THR A 411 2.14 -24.32 5.18
CA THR A 411 3.15 -25.32 4.84
C THR A 411 2.78 -26.17 3.62
N ARG A 412 1.49 -26.22 3.25
CA ARG A 412 0.98 -26.88 2.05
C ARG A 412 0.73 -25.93 0.88
N GLY A 413 1.14 -24.65 0.99
CA GLY A 413 0.95 -23.66 -0.06
C GLY A 413 -0.43 -23.03 -0.13
N LEU A 414 -1.27 -23.18 0.92
CA LEU A 414 -2.58 -22.53 1.02
C LEU A 414 -2.52 -21.30 1.93
N ARG A 415 -3.08 -20.19 1.47
CA ARG A 415 -3.33 -19.01 2.31
C ARG A 415 -4.81 -18.93 2.68
N LEU A 416 -5.10 -18.88 3.98
CA LEU A 416 -6.46 -18.86 4.53
C LEU A 416 -6.72 -17.61 5.36
N LYS A 417 -7.98 -17.16 5.40
CA LYS A 417 -8.46 -16.13 6.32
C LYS A 417 -9.52 -16.73 7.23
N ILE A 418 -9.23 -16.77 8.53
CA ILE A 418 -10.19 -17.20 9.55
C ILE A 418 -11.15 -16.06 9.85
N LEU A 419 -12.44 -16.37 9.82
CA LEU A 419 -13.52 -15.44 10.14
C LEU A 419 -13.99 -15.59 11.58
N ARG A 420 -14.13 -16.85 12.03
CA ARG A 420 -14.60 -17.21 13.34
C ARG A 420 -13.97 -18.52 13.82
N GLU A 421 -13.73 -18.64 15.11
CA GLU A 421 -13.28 -19.84 15.79
C GLU A 421 -14.29 -20.19 16.88
N ASP A 422 -14.75 -21.43 16.88
CA ASP A 422 -15.58 -22.04 17.91
C ASP A 422 -14.83 -23.29 18.44
N PRO A 423 -15.19 -23.86 19.61
CA PRO A 423 -14.44 -24.96 20.22
C PRO A 423 -14.24 -26.19 19.31
N GLU A 424 -15.20 -26.49 18.45
CA GLU A 424 -15.22 -27.68 17.58
C GLU A 424 -15.24 -27.33 16.09
N SER A 425 -15.21 -26.04 15.73
CA SER A 425 -15.31 -25.63 14.35
C SER A 425 -14.57 -24.33 14.06
N VAL A 426 -14.18 -24.17 12.81
CA VAL A 426 -13.60 -22.95 12.29
C VAL A 426 -14.39 -22.50 11.06
N THR A 427 -14.67 -21.20 10.96
CA THR A 427 -15.24 -20.58 9.76
C THR A 427 -14.15 -19.85 8.99
N ILE A 428 -13.94 -20.22 7.75
CA ILE A 428 -12.94 -19.64 6.85
C ILE A 428 -13.60 -18.87 5.71
N LEU A 429 -12.90 -17.86 5.21
CA LEU A 429 -13.27 -17.14 3.99
C LEU A 429 -12.68 -17.87 2.78
N LEU A 430 -13.52 -18.16 1.79
CA LEU A 430 -13.10 -18.60 0.45
C LEU A 430 -13.45 -17.50 -0.55
N SER A 431 -12.43 -16.84 -1.09
CA SER A 431 -12.59 -15.80 -2.10
C SER A 431 -12.48 -16.39 -3.50
N CYS A 432 -13.43 -16.04 -4.39
CA CYS A 432 -13.37 -16.39 -5.80
C CYS A 432 -12.69 -15.30 -6.66
N SER A 433 -12.25 -14.18 -6.06
CA SER A 433 -11.83 -13.02 -6.84
C SER A 433 -10.42 -13.11 -7.41
N SER A 434 -9.49 -13.77 -6.75
CA SER A 434 -8.06 -13.80 -7.14
C SER A 434 -7.62 -15.12 -7.82
N LEU A 435 -8.36 -16.21 -7.61
CA LEU A 435 -8.02 -17.51 -8.18
C LEU A 435 -8.73 -17.73 -9.53
N PRO A 436 -8.08 -18.30 -10.53
CA PRO A 436 -8.76 -18.85 -11.70
C PRO A 436 -9.80 -19.89 -11.30
N ALA A 437 -10.88 -20.02 -12.05
CA ALA A 437 -11.93 -20.99 -11.74
C ALA A 437 -11.41 -22.45 -11.80
N SER A 438 -10.46 -22.74 -12.71
CA SER A 438 -9.76 -24.03 -12.80
C SER A 438 -9.07 -24.46 -11.50
N ASP A 439 -8.72 -23.53 -10.66
CA ASP A 439 -7.97 -23.79 -9.43
C ASP A 439 -8.87 -24.03 -8.21
N PHE A 440 -10.18 -23.85 -8.33
CA PHE A 440 -11.10 -24.03 -7.19
C PHE A 440 -11.12 -25.46 -6.69
N HIS A 441 -11.22 -26.45 -7.59
CA HIS A 441 -11.26 -27.86 -7.20
C HIS A 441 -9.97 -28.31 -6.53
N PRO A 442 -8.75 -28.14 -7.12
CA PRO A 442 -7.52 -28.53 -6.46
C PRO A 442 -7.26 -27.76 -5.15
N ALA A 443 -7.64 -26.50 -5.06
CA ALA A 443 -7.52 -25.71 -3.82
C ALA A 443 -8.45 -26.25 -2.71
N CYS A 444 -9.68 -26.63 -3.03
CA CYS A 444 -10.63 -27.21 -2.08
C CYS A 444 -10.23 -28.62 -1.63
N GLU A 445 -9.72 -29.47 -2.54
CA GLU A 445 -9.19 -30.77 -2.17
C GLU A 445 -7.98 -30.66 -1.24
N LEU A 446 -7.05 -29.77 -1.54
CA LEU A 446 -5.90 -29.53 -0.69
C LEU A 446 -6.33 -28.99 0.71
N LEU A 447 -7.36 -28.15 0.76
CA LEU A 447 -7.95 -27.69 2.01
C LEU A 447 -8.56 -28.85 2.82
N LYS A 448 -9.26 -29.77 2.15
CA LYS A 448 -9.84 -30.97 2.77
C LYS A 448 -8.74 -31.87 3.36
N GLU A 449 -7.64 -32.08 2.63
CA GLU A 449 -6.49 -32.82 3.14
C GLU A 449 -5.89 -32.16 4.40
N VAL A 450 -5.72 -30.83 4.36
CA VAL A 450 -5.19 -30.04 5.49
C VAL A 450 -6.02 -30.25 6.76
N ILE A 451 -7.35 -30.30 6.63
CA ILE A 451 -8.28 -30.45 7.74
C ILE A 451 -8.35 -31.93 8.24
N SER A 452 -8.29 -32.90 7.32
CA SER A 452 -8.38 -34.33 7.63
C SER A 452 -7.17 -34.87 8.42
N ILE A 453 -6.02 -34.19 8.38
CA ILE A 453 -4.85 -34.58 9.18
C ILE A 453 -5.04 -34.02 10.61
N PRO A 454 -5.04 -34.85 11.66
CA PRO A 454 -5.24 -34.35 13.02
C PRO A 454 -4.16 -33.32 13.40
N PRO A 455 -4.49 -32.32 14.21
CA PRO A 455 -3.51 -31.36 14.71
C PRO A 455 -2.43 -32.10 15.52
N VAL A 456 -1.17 -31.74 15.30
CA VAL A 456 -0.07 -32.23 16.16
C VAL A 456 -0.28 -31.59 17.53
N ILE A 457 -0.76 -32.36 18.49
CA ILE A 457 -0.87 -31.93 19.89
C ILE A 457 0.57 -32.01 20.43
N ASN A 458 1.28 -30.90 20.45
CA ASN A 458 2.48 -30.80 21.27
C ASN A 458 2.04 -30.78 22.73
N HIS A 459 2.12 -31.90 23.39
CA HIS A 459 2.10 -31.94 24.84
C HIS A 459 3.37 -31.22 25.32
N ILE A 460 3.21 -30.00 25.86
CA ILE A 460 4.19 -29.32 26.71
C ILE A 460 3.92 -29.70 28.16
#